data_9fa599a8106bc185ab2c80b9322f7042
#
_entry.id   9fa599a8106bc185ab2c80b9322f7042
#
_cell.length_a   1.000
_cell.length_b   1.000
_cell.length_c   1.000
_cell.angle_alpha   90.00
_cell.angle_beta   90.00
_cell.angle_gamma   90.00
#
_symmetry.space_group_name_H-M   'P 1'
#
loop_
_entity.id
_entity.type
_entity.pdbx_description
1 polymer ?
#
loop_
_entity_poly.entity_id
_entity_poly.type
_entity_poly.pdbx_seq_one_letter_code
_entity_poly.pdbx_strand_id
1 'polypeptide(L)'
;SIKQDVINFIGSQSRADDISLVEIEVVSAQSFSAMYAKSTQKKSQQPASWSISYEFRVDSLRNQDPVPLILHSLLEEPNLRQYSGQLFSIISELYNNALEHGLLNLSSALKEQEQGFAKYYDLRVKRLQNLSDGFVRFDIDCRATSDSGELCVEVIDSGEGFDYGEHNKQTKEQAALHGRGISLLHTICQKVEYVGKGNHVRVEYSW
;
A
#
# COMPACT_ATOMS: atom_id res chain seq x y z
N SER A 1 31.67 -7.91 -11.60
CA SER A 1 30.23 -7.64 -11.69
C SER A 1 29.95 -6.19 -11.30
N ILE A 2 28.92 -5.58 -11.86
CA ILE A 2 28.55 -4.16 -11.61
C ILE A 2 28.56 -3.83 -10.11
N LYS A 3 28.01 -4.72 -9.28
CA LYS A 3 28.05 -4.56 -7.82
C LYS A 3 29.46 -4.42 -7.26
N GLN A 4 30.40 -5.21 -7.76
CA GLN A 4 31.82 -5.17 -7.33
C GLN A 4 32.50 -3.89 -7.82
N ASP A 5 32.16 -3.43 -9.01
CA ASP A 5 32.72 -2.22 -9.59
C ASP A 5 32.26 -0.98 -8.83
N VAL A 6 30.99 -0.94 -8.41
CA VAL A 6 30.45 0.11 -7.53
C VAL A 6 31.12 0.09 -6.14
N ILE A 7 31.30 -1.09 -5.54
CA ILE A 7 32.01 -1.24 -4.26
C ILE A 7 33.45 -0.75 -4.36
N ASN A 8 34.13 -1.10 -5.45
CA ASN A 8 35.52 -0.68 -5.70
C ASN A 8 35.64 0.83 -5.93
N PHE A 9 34.63 1.45 -6.56
CA PHE A 9 34.58 2.89 -6.79
C PHE A 9 34.36 3.67 -5.48
N ILE A 10 33.51 3.18 -4.59
CA ILE A 10 33.23 3.81 -3.28
C ILE A 10 34.47 3.73 -2.35
N GLY A 11 35.30 2.71 -2.52
CA GLY A 11 36.51 2.51 -1.72
C GLY A 11 36.23 2.30 -0.23
N SER A 12 37.05 2.93 0.63
CA SER A 12 36.96 2.82 2.09
C SER A 12 36.02 3.84 2.76
N GLN A 13 35.32 4.67 1.98
CA GLN A 13 34.37 5.63 2.54
C GLN A 13 33.15 4.89 3.15
N SER A 14 32.69 5.35 4.33
CA SER A 14 31.46 4.85 4.90
C SER A 14 30.29 5.19 3.96
N ARG A 15 29.41 4.21 3.71
CA ARG A 15 28.22 4.44 2.89
C ARG A 15 27.32 5.46 3.60
N ALA A 16 27.04 6.54 2.90
CA ALA A 16 26.15 7.58 3.41
C ALA A 16 24.68 7.31 3.04
N ASP A 17 24.45 6.37 2.08
CA ASP A 17 23.10 6.07 1.57
C ASP A 17 23.00 4.65 1.00
N ASP A 18 21.77 4.19 0.72
CA ASP A 18 21.50 2.90 0.11
C ASP A 18 21.90 2.88 -1.37
N ILE A 19 22.32 1.70 -1.86
CA ILE A 19 22.67 1.50 -3.27
C ILE A 19 21.53 0.73 -3.94
N SER A 20 20.86 1.37 -4.89
CA SER A 20 19.88 0.72 -5.77
C SER A 20 20.48 0.47 -7.14
N LEU A 21 20.35 -0.74 -7.66
CA LEU A 21 20.81 -1.14 -8.98
C LEU A 21 19.62 -1.67 -9.79
N VAL A 22 19.44 -1.14 -10.99
CA VAL A 22 18.45 -1.62 -11.96
C VAL A 22 19.18 -2.08 -13.21
N GLU A 23 19.00 -3.33 -13.60
CA GLU A 23 19.46 -3.88 -14.89
C GLU A 23 18.28 -3.94 -15.86
N ILE A 24 18.43 -3.33 -17.02
CA ILE A 24 17.41 -3.31 -18.07
C ILE A 24 17.94 -4.07 -19.29
N GLU A 25 17.33 -5.20 -19.59
CA GLU A 25 17.60 -5.95 -20.81
C GLU A 25 16.64 -5.50 -21.92
N VAL A 26 17.19 -5.04 -23.03
CA VAL A 26 16.42 -4.70 -24.23
C VAL A 26 16.28 -5.94 -25.10
N VAL A 27 15.10 -6.51 -25.15
CA VAL A 27 14.80 -7.69 -25.98
C VAL A 27 14.03 -7.29 -27.24
N SER A 28 14.13 -8.10 -28.30
CA SER A 28 13.32 -7.85 -29.51
C SER A 28 11.82 -8.02 -29.22
N ALA A 29 10.99 -7.32 -29.98
CA ALA A 29 9.54 -7.45 -29.87
C ALA A 29 9.06 -8.90 -30.07
N GLN A 30 9.75 -9.67 -30.88
CA GLN A 30 9.47 -11.09 -31.09
C GLN A 30 9.83 -11.93 -29.85
N SER A 31 11.00 -11.68 -29.25
CA SER A 31 11.42 -12.37 -28.01
C SER A 31 10.49 -12.04 -26.86
N PHE A 32 10.10 -10.78 -26.74
CA PHE A 32 9.13 -10.32 -25.75
C PHE A 32 7.75 -10.97 -25.95
N SER A 33 7.24 -11.01 -27.19
CA SER A 33 5.98 -11.68 -27.52
C SER A 33 6.03 -13.17 -27.23
N ALA A 34 7.16 -13.85 -27.48
CA ALA A 34 7.33 -15.26 -27.17
C ALA A 34 7.41 -15.56 -25.67
N MET A 35 8.03 -14.67 -24.87
CA MET A 35 8.03 -14.77 -23.42
C MET A 35 6.64 -14.52 -22.84
N TYR A 36 5.93 -13.52 -23.35
CA TYR A 36 4.56 -13.21 -22.96
C TYR A 36 3.56 -14.28 -23.40
N ALA A 37 3.66 -14.82 -24.59
CA ALA A 37 2.77 -15.89 -25.09
C ALA A 37 2.89 -17.18 -24.26
N LYS A 38 4.05 -17.47 -23.68
CA LYS A 38 4.21 -18.58 -22.72
C LYS A 38 3.53 -18.32 -21.37
N SER A 39 3.39 -17.05 -20.97
CA SER A 39 2.69 -16.68 -19.74
C SER A 39 1.18 -16.48 -19.94
N THR A 40 0.77 -16.19 -21.16
CA THR A 40 -0.64 -16.06 -21.59
C THR A 40 -1.14 -17.28 -22.34
N GLN A 41 -0.97 -18.50 -21.81
CA GLN A 41 -2.02 -19.46 -22.08
C GLN A 41 -3.29 -18.84 -21.51
N LYS A 42 -4.17 -18.38 -22.41
CA LYS A 42 -5.56 -18.06 -22.08
C LYS A 42 -6.18 -19.32 -21.43
N LYS A 43 -6.00 -19.47 -20.13
CA LYS A 43 -7.02 -20.14 -19.35
C LYS A 43 -8.27 -19.33 -19.65
N SER A 44 -9.31 -19.98 -20.18
CA SER A 44 -10.62 -19.36 -20.30
C SER A 44 -10.87 -18.73 -18.94
N GLN A 45 -10.87 -17.38 -18.93
CA GLN A 45 -11.06 -16.64 -17.68
C GLN A 45 -12.51 -16.85 -17.30
N GLN A 46 -12.75 -17.90 -16.51
CA GLN A 46 -14.05 -18.07 -15.88
C GLN A 46 -14.18 -16.97 -14.85
N PRO A 47 -15.38 -16.44 -14.66
CA PRO A 47 -15.64 -15.49 -13.60
C PRO A 47 -15.09 -16.03 -12.28
N ALA A 48 -14.26 -15.28 -11.62
CA ALA A 48 -13.68 -15.65 -10.34
C ALA A 48 -14.29 -14.79 -9.24
N SER A 49 -14.72 -15.43 -8.16
CA SER A 49 -15.14 -14.73 -6.95
C SER A 49 -14.41 -15.38 -5.78
N TRP A 50 -13.67 -14.57 -5.03
CA TRP A 50 -12.93 -15.04 -3.87
C TRP A 50 -12.84 -13.95 -2.81
N SER A 51 -12.66 -14.37 -1.58
CA SER A 51 -12.37 -13.47 -0.47
C SER A 51 -11.17 -13.98 0.32
N ILE A 52 -10.46 -13.06 0.92
CA ILE A 52 -9.31 -13.34 1.78
C ILE A 52 -9.28 -12.35 2.94
N SER A 53 -8.89 -12.83 4.10
CA SER A 53 -8.70 -11.99 5.29
C SER A 53 -7.29 -12.15 5.82
N TYR A 54 -6.63 -11.02 6.08
CA TYR A 54 -5.32 -10.94 6.72
C TYR A 54 -5.43 -10.12 7.99
N GLU A 55 -5.00 -10.67 9.11
CA GLU A 55 -4.88 -9.93 10.37
C GLU A 55 -3.42 -9.92 10.82
N PHE A 56 -2.86 -8.72 10.89
CA PHE A 56 -1.48 -8.48 11.33
C PHE A 56 -1.49 -7.93 12.74
N ARG A 57 -0.98 -8.72 13.67
CA ARG A 57 -0.81 -8.32 15.07
C ARG A 57 0.53 -7.65 15.30
N VAL A 58 0.70 -7.06 16.46
CA VAL A 58 1.87 -6.24 16.83
C VAL A 58 3.20 -6.87 16.46
N ASP A 59 3.39 -8.16 16.73
CA ASP A 59 4.65 -8.85 16.41
C ASP A 59 4.92 -8.92 14.91
N SER A 60 3.88 -9.15 14.10
CA SER A 60 4.00 -9.11 12.64
C SER A 60 4.26 -7.67 12.14
N LEU A 61 3.54 -6.69 12.69
CA LEU A 61 3.66 -5.28 12.29
C LEU A 61 5.05 -4.69 12.61
N ARG A 62 5.75 -5.22 13.64
CA ARG A 62 7.12 -4.82 13.96
C ARG A 62 8.17 -5.37 13.01
N ASN A 63 7.94 -6.54 12.45
CA ASN A 63 8.96 -7.32 11.75
C ASN A 63 8.73 -7.41 10.24
N GLN A 64 7.54 -7.08 9.76
CA GLN A 64 7.15 -7.27 8.37
C GLN A 64 6.33 -6.09 7.86
N ASP A 65 6.51 -5.78 6.57
CA ASP A 65 5.59 -4.91 5.84
C ASP A 65 4.50 -5.79 5.20
N PRO A 66 3.23 -5.61 5.55
CA PRO A 66 2.13 -6.39 5.00
C PRO A 66 1.84 -6.10 3.51
N VAL A 67 2.18 -4.91 3.04
CA VAL A 67 1.81 -4.44 1.69
C VAL A 67 2.28 -5.39 0.58
N PRO A 68 3.54 -5.85 0.56
CA PRO A 68 3.99 -6.80 -0.47
C PRO A 68 3.23 -8.13 -0.48
N LEU A 69 2.88 -8.65 0.70
CA LEU A 69 2.12 -9.90 0.82
C LEU A 69 0.71 -9.75 0.25
N ILE A 70 0.01 -8.69 0.64
CA ILE A 70 -1.35 -8.40 0.17
C ILE A 70 -1.34 -8.16 -1.33
N LEU A 71 -0.41 -7.33 -1.81
CA LEU A 71 -0.28 -7.04 -3.24
C LEU A 71 0.00 -8.31 -4.05
N HIS A 72 0.90 -9.18 -3.59
CA HIS A 72 1.17 -10.45 -4.24
C HIS A 72 -0.10 -11.28 -4.39
N SER A 73 -0.92 -11.38 -3.34
CA SER A 73 -2.17 -12.13 -3.38
C SER A 73 -3.18 -11.55 -4.38
N LEU A 74 -3.27 -10.22 -4.48
CA LEU A 74 -4.11 -9.55 -5.46
C LEU A 74 -3.65 -9.79 -6.90
N LEU A 75 -2.33 -9.80 -7.14
CA LEU A 75 -1.74 -9.98 -8.46
C LEU A 75 -1.75 -11.43 -8.95
N GLU A 76 -2.16 -12.40 -8.11
CA GLU A 76 -2.53 -13.75 -8.57
C GLU A 76 -3.76 -13.74 -9.48
N GLU A 77 -4.65 -12.73 -9.33
CA GLU A 77 -5.71 -12.47 -10.29
C GLU A 77 -5.12 -11.82 -11.55
N PRO A 78 -5.16 -12.50 -12.72
CA PRO A 78 -4.49 -12.03 -13.92
C PRO A 78 -4.95 -10.66 -14.40
N ASN A 79 -6.22 -10.34 -14.23
CA ASN A 79 -6.81 -9.07 -14.65
C ASN A 79 -6.33 -7.88 -13.82
N LEU A 80 -5.88 -8.12 -12.58
CA LEU A 80 -5.37 -7.08 -11.68
C LEU A 80 -3.92 -6.69 -11.95
N ARG A 81 -3.13 -7.52 -12.64
CA ARG A 81 -1.68 -7.28 -12.86
C ARG A 81 -1.37 -5.96 -13.54
N GLN A 82 -2.16 -5.56 -14.50
CA GLN A 82 -1.99 -4.29 -15.22
C GLN A 82 -2.25 -3.06 -14.33
N TYR A 83 -2.94 -3.24 -13.20
CA TYR A 83 -3.29 -2.19 -12.25
C TYR A 83 -2.40 -2.22 -10.99
N SER A 84 -1.28 -2.92 -11.02
CA SER A 84 -0.38 -3.12 -9.87
C SER A 84 0.03 -1.83 -9.18
N GLY A 85 0.28 -0.75 -9.92
CA GLY A 85 0.63 0.56 -9.34
C GLY A 85 -0.52 1.21 -8.57
N GLN A 86 -1.75 1.12 -9.09
CA GLN A 86 -2.94 1.64 -8.41
C GLN A 86 -3.25 0.81 -7.16
N LEU A 87 -3.18 -0.52 -7.26
CA LEU A 87 -3.38 -1.43 -6.13
C LEU A 87 -2.33 -1.22 -5.04
N PHE A 88 -1.06 -1.05 -5.42
CA PHE A 88 -0.01 -0.69 -4.46
C PHE A 88 -0.33 0.61 -3.73
N SER A 89 -0.78 1.63 -4.45
CA SER A 89 -1.15 2.92 -3.85
C SER A 89 -2.33 2.80 -2.89
N ILE A 90 -3.37 2.05 -3.29
CA ILE A 90 -4.55 1.80 -2.44
C ILE A 90 -4.13 1.07 -1.15
N ILE A 91 -3.46 -0.08 -1.29
CA ILE A 91 -3.10 -0.91 -0.13
C ILE A 91 -2.12 -0.20 0.79
N SER A 92 -1.11 0.49 0.23
CA SER A 92 -0.13 1.25 1.02
C SER A 92 -0.79 2.38 1.81
N GLU A 93 -1.70 3.12 1.19
CA GLU A 93 -2.37 4.23 1.85
C GLU A 93 -3.31 3.74 2.96
N LEU A 94 -4.11 2.70 2.69
CA LEU A 94 -4.98 2.09 3.69
C LEU A 94 -4.18 1.55 4.88
N TYR A 95 -3.05 0.87 4.62
CA TYR A 95 -2.18 0.35 5.65
C TYR A 95 -1.54 1.46 6.49
N ASN A 96 -0.99 2.49 5.83
CA ASN A 96 -0.37 3.59 6.55
C ASN A 96 -1.37 4.35 7.41
N ASN A 97 -2.60 4.56 6.92
CA ASN A 97 -3.65 5.19 7.71
C ASN A 97 -4.01 4.35 8.94
N ALA A 98 -4.22 3.06 8.78
CA ALA A 98 -4.54 2.14 9.88
C ALA A 98 -3.38 2.03 10.91
N LEU A 99 -2.14 1.90 10.44
CA LEU A 99 -0.99 1.80 11.33
C LEU A 99 -0.63 3.15 11.96
N GLU A 100 -0.35 4.17 11.14
CA GLU A 100 0.23 5.42 11.63
C GLU A 100 -0.78 6.28 12.38
N HIS A 101 -1.99 6.44 11.82
CA HIS A 101 -3.04 7.27 12.41
C HIS A 101 -3.94 6.46 13.36
N GLY A 102 -4.29 5.22 13.00
CA GLY A 102 -5.10 4.34 13.84
C GLY A 102 -4.33 3.85 15.07
N LEU A 103 -3.42 2.90 14.90
CA LEU A 103 -2.73 2.25 16.02
C LEU A 103 -1.71 3.14 16.72
N LEU A 104 -0.89 3.85 15.95
CA LEU A 104 0.21 4.63 16.52
C LEU A 104 -0.20 6.06 16.88
N ASN A 105 -1.41 6.49 16.54
CA ASN A 105 -1.94 7.84 16.80
C ASN A 105 -0.95 8.95 16.42
N LEU A 106 -0.32 8.84 15.24
CA LEU A 106 0.63 9.82 14.73
C LEU A 106 -0.10 10.93 13.98
N SER A 107 0.24 12.17 14.28
CA SER A 107 -0.31 13.33 13.56
C SER A 107 0.55 13.65 12.34
N SER A 108 -0.07 13.75 11.15
CA SER A 108 0.60 14.17 9.92
C SER A 108 1.15 15.60 9.99
N ALA A 109 0.61 16.47 10.87
CA ALA A 109 1.14 17.81 11.12
C ALA A 109 2.60 17.83 11.60
N LEU A 110 3.10 16.74 12.17
CA LEU A 110 4.51 16.60 12.52
C LEU A 110 5.43 16.68 11.30
N LYS A 111 4.99 16.21 10.13
CA LYS A 111 5.79 16.20 8.89
C LYS A 111 6.05 17.61 8.34
N GLU A 112 5.26 18.61 8.74
CA GLU A 112 5.36 19.99 8.26
C GLU A 112 6.37 20.84 9.05
N GLN A 113 6.82 20.35 10.19
CA GLN A 113 7.80 21.03 11.03
C GLN A 113 9.22 20.90 10.47
N GLU A 114 10.10 21.78 10.88
CA GLU A 114 11.53 21.67 10.59
C GLU A 114 12.08 20.33 11.09
N GLN A 115 12.73 19.57 10.19
CA GLN A 115 13.14 18.18 10.42
C GLN A 115 11.97 17.23 10.76
N GLY A 116 10.74 17.60 10.37
CA GLY A 116 9.50 16.90 10.76
C GLY A 116 9.46 15.45 10.28
N PHE A 117 9.97 15.17 9.09
CA PHE A 117 10.01 13.79 8.58
C PHE A 117 10.87 12.88 9.46
N ALA A 118 12.09 13.27 9.81
CA ALA A 118 12.97 12.47 10.67
C ALA A 118 12.32 12.22 12.03
N LYS A 119 11.78 13.27 12.67
CA LYS A 119 11.07 13.16 13.94
C LYS A 119 9.84 12.24 13.84
N TYR A 120 9.11 12.31 12.73
CA TYR A 120 7.94 11.48 12.49
C TYR A 120 8.30 9.98 12.43
N TYR A 121 9.33 9.64 11.65
CA TYR A 121 9.78 8.25 11.53
C TYR A 121 10.39 7.72 12.82
N ASP A 122 11.16 8.51 13.55
CA ASP A 122 11.68 8.14 14.87
C ASP A 122 10.53 7.86 15.87
N LEU A 123 9.49 8.70 15.84
CA LEU A 123 8.32 8.52 16.70
C LEU A 123 7.52 7.28 16.30
N ARG A 124 7.38 7.03 14.99
CA ARG A 124 6.74 5.82 14.44
C ARG A 124 7.42 4.55 14.96
N VAL A 125 8.74 4.47 14.83
CA VAL A 125 9.53 3.34 15.31
C VAL A 125 9.36 3.16 16.82
N LYS A 126 9.51 4.23 17.61
CA LYS A 126 9.35 4.18 19.06
C LYS A 126 7.97 3.73 19.51
N ARG A 127 6.91 4.27 18.90
CA ARG A 127 5.53 3.90 19.26
C ARG A 127 5.22 2.46 18.87
N LEU A 128 5.68 2.01 17.71
CA LEU A 128 5.50 0.64 17.27
C LEU A 128 6.24 -0.36 18.19
N GLN A 129 7.45 -0.03 18.63
CA GLN A 129 8.20 -0.86 19.59
C GLN A 129 7.51 -0.94 20.95
N ASN A 130 6.85 0.13 21.39
CA ASN A 130 6.18 0.20 22.69
C ASN A 130 4.70 -0.25 22.65
N LEU A 131 4.16 -0.52 21.47
CA LEU A 131 2.78 -0.98 21.33
C LEU A 131 2.65 -2.39 21.90
N SER A 132 1.88 -2.55 22.97
CA SER A 132 1.75 -3.84 23.67
C SER A 132 0.74 -4.78 23.02
N ASP A 133 -0.32 -4.23 22.39
CA ASP A 133 -1.39 -4.97 21.72
C ASP A 133 -1.98 -4.15 20.60
N GLY A 134 -2.61 -4.80 19.64
CA GLY A 134 -3.27 -4.19 18.51
C GLY A 134 -3.17 -5.02 17.24
N PHE A 135 -4.00 -4.66 16.27
CA PHE A 135 -4.02 -5.31 14.96
C PHE A 135 -4.42 -4.35 13.84
N VAL A 136 -4.01 -4.70 12.64
CA VAL A 136 -4.57 -4.20 11.38
C VAL A 136 -5.08 -5.40 10.60
N ARG A 137 -6.36 -5.38 10.22
CA ARG A 137 -6.99 -6.43 9.44
C ARG A 137 -7.43 -5.90 8.08
N PHE A 138 -7.14 -6.68 7.06
CA PHE A 138 -7.62 -6.50 5.69
C PHE A 138 -8.60 -7.61 5.36
N ASP A 139 -9.82 -7.25 5.04
CA ASP A 139 -10.83 -8.13 4.47
C ASP A 139 -11.01 -7.72 3.01
N ILE A 140 -10.77 -8.65 2.09
CA ILE A 140 -10.71 -8.37 0.65
C ILE A 140 -11.64 -9.32 -0.08
N ASP A 141 -12.56 -8.74 -0.86
CA ASP A 141 -13.47 -9.46 -1.75
C ASP A 141 -13.18 -9.06 -3.20
N CYS A 142 -12.96 -10.03 -4.04
CA CYS A 142 -12.75 -9.85 -5.48
C CYS A 142 -13.84 -10.57 -6.28
N ARG A 143 -14.41 -9.88 -7.24
CA ARG A 143 -15.37 -10.42 -8.21
C ARG A 143 -14.88 -10.04 -9.60
N ALA A 144 -14.27 -10.98 -10.29
CA ALA A 144 -13.73 -10.80 -11.64
C ALA A 144 -14.60 -11.50 -12.67
N THR A 145 -14.80 -10.83 -13.79
CA THR A 145 -15.34 -11.41 -15.04
C THR A 145 -14.19 -11.52 -16.06
N SER A 146 -14.51 -11.87 -17.33
CA SER A 146 -13.49 -11.97 -18.37
C SER A 146 -12.76 -10.63 -18.64
N ASP A 147 -13.46 -9.51 -18.55
CA ASP A 147 -12.98 -8.22 -19.05
C ASP A 147 -13.07 -7.09 -18.01
N SER A 148 -13.69 -7.34 -16.88
CA SER A 148 -13.92 -6.34 -15.83
C SER A 148 -13.97 -7.01 -14.46
N GLY A 149 -14.00 -6.22 -13.40
CA GLY A 149 -14.17 -6.74 -12.07
C GLY A 149 -14.33 -5.66 -11.02
N GLU A 150 -14.60 -6.10 -9.83
CA GLU A 150 -14.76 -5.27 -8.65
C GLU A 150 -13.92 -5.84 -7.51
N LEU A 151 -13.18 -5.00 -6.86
CA LEU A 151 -12.40 -5.29 -5.66
C LEU A 151 -12.93 -4.42 -4.53
N CYS A 152 -13.40 -5.06 -3.47
CA CYS A 152 -13.74 -4.41 -2.23
C CYS A 152 -12.64 -4.69 -1.21
N VAL A 153 -12.07 -3.66 -0.63
CA VAL A 153 -11.06 -3.77 0.43
C VAL A 153 -11.58 -3.06 1.66
N GLU A 154 -11.72 -3.80 2.74
CA GLU A 154 -12.03 -3.26 4.07
C GLU A 154 -10.78 -3.36 4.94
N VAL A 155 -10.45 -2.26 5.60
CA VAL A 155 -9.34 -2.22 6.57
C VAL A 155 -9.87 -1.80 7.92
N ILE A 156 -9.57 -2.61 8.92
CA ILE A 156 -10.00 -2.40 10.30
C ILE A 156 -8.75 -2.38 11.18
N ASP A 157 -8.62 -1.35 11.97
CA ASP A 157 -7.59 -1.28 13.00
C ASP A 157 -8.19 -1.25 14.41
N SER A 158 -7.40 -1.67 15.39
CA SER A 158 -7.82 -1.69 16.79
C SER A 158 -7.62 -0.34 17.51
N GLY A 159 -7.27 0.71 16.78
CA GLY A 159 -7.08 2.05 17.34
C GLY A 159 -8.37 2.71 17.82
N GLU A 160 -8.21 3.89 18.37
CA GLU A 160 -9.34 4.66 18.89
C GLU A 160 -10.25 5.23 17.80
N GLY A 161 -9.73 5.29 16.56
CA GLY A 161 -10.40 5.91 15.42
C GLY A 161 -10.14 7.41 15.36
N PHE A 162 -10.77 8.10 14.40
CA PHE A 162 -10.67 9.55 14.23
C PHE A 162 -12.00 10.13 13.72
N ASP A 163 -12.21 11.42 14.00
CA ASP A 163 -13.40 12.10 13.47
C ASP A 163 -13.20 12.46 12.00
N TYR A 164 -13.73 11.57 11.11
CA TYR A 164 -13.72 11.79 9.67
C TYR A 164 -14.75 12.82 9.20
N GLY A 165 -15.73 13.19 10.03
CA GLY A 165 -16.74 14.21 9.71
C GLY A 165 -16.15 15.62 9.60
N GLU A 166 -15.11 15.94 10.37
CA GLU A 166 -14.38 17.19 10.24
C GLU A 166 -13.50 17.23 8.97
N HIS A 167 -12.92 16.11 8.55
CA HIS A 167 -12.13 16.04 7.33
C HIS A 167 -12.95 16.25 6.05
N ASN A 168 -14.21 15.82 6.03
CA ASN A 168 -15.11 16.05 4.89
C ASN A 168 -15.58 17.53 4.77
N LYS A 169 -15.43 18.34 5.82
CA LYS A 169 -15.81 19.77 5.83
C LYS A 169 -14.68 20.71 5.44
N GLN A 170 -13.44 20.22 5.39
CA GLN A 170 -12.30 21.05 5.00
C GLN A 170 -12.39 21.36 3.50
N THR A 171 -12.32 22.64 3.18
CA THR A 171 -12.33 23.13 1.80
C THR A 171 -11.17 22.52 0.99
N LYS A 172 -11.36 22.38 -0.33
CA LYS A 172 -10.37 21.81 -1.28
C LYS A 172 -8.94 22.38 -1.13
N GLU A 173 -8.80 23.59 -0.59
CA GLU A 173 -7.51 24.24 -0.36
C GLU A 173 -6.78 23.75 0.89
N GLN A 174 -7.50 23.36 1.95
CA GLN A 174 -6.89 22.76 3.16
C GLN A 174 -6.60 21.27 2.99
N ALA A 175 -7.35 20.56 2.15
CA ALA A 175 -7.07 19.18 1.76
C ALA A 175 -5.74 19.03 0.99
N ALA A 176 -5.19 20.10 0.42
CA ALA A 176 -3.94 20.07 -0.33
C ALA A 176 -2.70 19.89 0.56
N LEU A 177 -2.79 20.21 1.85
CA LEU A 177 -1.67 20.12 2.80
C LEU A 177 -1.76 18.90 3.72
N HIS A 178 -3.00 18.51 4.11
CA HIS A 178 -3.27 17.38 5.01
C HIS A 178 -4.16 16.37 4.27
N GLY A 179 -3.79 15.11 4.21
CA GLY A 179 -4.64 14.06 3.64
C GLY A 179 -4.48 13.80 2.14
N ARG A 180 -3.28 13.97 1.58
CA ARG A 180 -2.98 13.59 0.19
C ARG A 180 -3.36 12.15 -0.11
N GLY A 181 -3.24 11.26 0.86
CA GLY A 181 -3.57 9.86 0.71
C GLY A 181 -5.07 9.60 0.60
N ILE A 182 -5.89 10.23 1.43
CA ILE A 182 -7.36 10.14 1.32
C ILE A 182 -7.82 10.70 -0.03
N SER A 183 -7.27 11.83 -0.46
CA SER A 183 -7.54 12.41 -1.78
C SER A 183 -7.15 11.47 -2.93
N LEU A 184 -6.03 10.75 -2.77
CA LEU A 184 -5.56 9.74 -3.73
C LEU A 184 -6.55 8.57 -3.80
N LEU A 185 -7.02 8.05 -2.67
CA LEU A 185 -8.04 7.00 -2.64
C LEU A 185 -9.32 7.41 -3.37
N HIS A 186 -9.82 8.63 -3.12
CA HIS A 186 -11.00 9.17 -3.83
C HIS A 186 -10.77 9.38 -5.33
N THR A 187 -9.53 9.50 -5.77
CA THR A 187 -9.19 9.62 -7.21
C THR A 187 -9.14 8.27 -7.90
N ILE A 188 -8.68 7.23 -7.20
CA ILE A 188 -8.45 5.90 -7.76
C ILE A 188 -9.69 5.00 -7.59
N CYS A 189 -10.36 5.07 -6.43
CA CYS A 189 -11.47 4.21 -6.09
C CYS A 189 -12.82 4.87 -6.45
N GLN A 190 -13.83 4.06 -6.81
CA GLN A 190 -15.19 4.53 -7.03
C GLN A 190 -15.84 5.00 -5.73
N LYS A 191 -15.48 4.34 -4.63
CA LYS A 191 -16.08 4.62 -3.33
C LYS A 191 -15.05 4.49 -2.23
N VAL A 192 -15.12 5.41 -1.27
CA VAL A 192 -14.34 5.38 -0.03
C VAL A 192 -15.29 5.72 1.10
N GLU A 193 -15.46 4.82 2.04
CA GLU A 193 -16.36 4.96 3.18
C GLU A 193 -15.61 4.69 4.49
N TYR A 194 -15.78 5.58 5.45
CA TYR A 194 -15.37 5.35 6.83
C TYR A 194 -16.58 4.89 7.64
N VAL A 195 -16.39 3.87 8.46
CA VAL A 195 -17.45 3.23 9.23
C VAL A 195 -17.17 3.38 10.73
N GLY A 196 -18.23 3.55 11.50
CA GLY A 196 -18.14 3.60 12.95
C GLY A 196 -17.39 4.84 13.45
N LYS A 197 -16.35 4.64 14.22
CA LYS A 197 -15.54 5.70 14.82
C LYS A 197 -14.29 6.09 14.00
N GLY A 198 -14.23 5.68 12.74
CA GLY A 198 -13.12 6.03 11.83
C GLY A 198 -11.93 5.06 11.83
N ASN A 199 -12.01 3.96 12.55
CA ASN A 199 -11.03 2.87 12.56
C ASN A 199 -11.42 1.70 11.65
N HIS A 200 -12.35 1.94 10.75
CA HIS A 200 -12.79 1.01 9.72
C HIS A 200 -13.02 1.81 8.45
N VAL A 201 -12.30 1.46 7.40
CA VAL A 201 -12.43 2.05 6.06
C VAL A 201 -12.74 0.96 5.05
N ARG A 202 -13.66 1.28 4.14
CA ARG A 202 -14.04 0.43 3.01
C ARG A 202 -13.81 1.19 1.72
N VAL A 203 -13.15 0.56 0.77
CA VAL A 203 -12.96 1.09 -0.59
C VAL A 203 -13.44 0.11 -1.63
N GLU A 204 -14.00 0.64 -2.73
CA GLU A 204 -14.44 -0.13 -3.89
C GLU A 204 -13.64 0.34 -5.10
N TYR A 205 -12.98 -0.58 -5.78
CA TYR A 205 -12.17 -0.37 -6.97
C TYR A 205 -12.68 -1.28 -8.09
N SER A 206 -12.91 -0.73 -9.29
CA SER A 206 -13.30 -1.51 -10.46
C SER A 206 -12.33 -1.29 -11.61
N TRP A 207 -12.22 -2.28 -12.48
CA TRP A 207 -11.36 -2.28 -13.65
C TRP A 207 -12.05 -2.82 -14.90
#